data_c61bc8dc51125b80c2daf1e9d90eac97
#
_entry.id   c61bc8dc51125b80c2daf1e9d90eac97
#
_cell.length_a   1.000
_cell.length_b   1.000
_cell.length_c   1.000
_cell.angle_alpha   90.00
_cell.angle_beta   90.00
_cell.angle_gamma   90.00
#
_symmetry.space_group_name_H-M   'P 1'
#
loop_
_entity.id
_entity.type
_entity.pdbx_description
1 polymer ?
#
loop_
_entity_poly.entity_id
_entity_poly.type
_entity_poly.pdbx_seq_one_letter_code
_entity_poly.pdbx_strand_id
1 'polypeptide(L)'
;MLKVIFLSLLLINLGLAVETTHDPEFEKKFQVTHIKEGDGKTFPKKGDRVSVHYTGTLLDGKKFDSSYDRNSPFQFTLGVGQVIKCWDMSVARLSLREKIKVICPYNLAYGERGAGGVIPPKADLAFEMELII
;
A
#
# COMPACT_ATOMS: atom_id res chain seq x y z
N MET A 1 9.60 4.34 -37.71
CA MET A 1 9.47 5.06 -36.59
C MET A 1 8.17 4.94 -35.94
N LEU A 2 7.15 5.22 -36.60
CA LEU A 2 5.86 5.14 -36.05
C LEU A 2 5.54 3.81 -35.53
N LYS A 3 6.01 2.80 -36.17
CA LYS A 3 5.74 1.48 -35.76
C LYS A 3 6.18 1.16 -34.44
N VAL A 4 7.27 1.66 -34.09
CA VAL A 4 7.86 1.33 -32.83
C VAL A 4 6.93 1.76 -31.74
N ILE A 5 6.38 2.91 -31.92
CA ILE A 5 5.53 3.48 -30.92
C ILE A 5 4.31 2.64 -30.84
N PHE A 6 3.92 2.14 -31.97
CA PHE A 6 2.77 1.36 -32.03
C PHE A 6 2.90 0.11 -31.24
N LEU A 7 4.06 -0.48 -31.26
CA LEU A 7 4.29 -1.67 -30.53
C LEU A 7 4.11 -1.39 -29.07
N SER A 8 4.50 -0.24 -28.66
CA SER A 8 4.39 0.09 -27.28
C SER A 8 2.96 -0.01 -26.85
N LEU A 9 2.07 0.30 -27.75
CA LEU A 9 0.69 0.24 -27.42
C LEU A 9 0.26 -1.14 -27.10
N LEU A 10 0.80 -2.08 -27.82
CA LEU A 10 0.42 -3.44 -27.60
C LEU A 10 0.86 -3.85 -26.25
N LEU A 11 2.01 -3.39 -25.87
CA LEU A 11 2.52 -3.78 -24.59
C LEU A 11 1.63 -3.26 -23.53
N ILE A 12 1.03 -2.15 -23.80
CA ILE A 12 0.16 -1.56 -22.84
C ILE A 12 -0.97 -2.50 -22.54
N ASN A 13 -1.42 -3.15 -23.57
CA ASN A 13 -2.50 -4.08 -23.37
C ASN A 13 -2.11 -5.16 -22.42
N LEU A 14 -0.88 -5.57 -22.48
CA LEU A 14 -0.44 -6.62 -21.63
C LEU A 14 -0.25 -6.07 -20.25
N GLY A 15 0.06 -4.80 -20.19
CA GLY A 15 0.29 -4.19 -18.92
C GLY A 15 -0.96 -4.01 -18.09
N LEU A 16 -2.12 -4.20 -18.70
CA LEU A 16 -3.34 -4.02 -17.98
C LEU A 16 -3.40 -4.76 -16.67
N ALA A 17 -2.91 -5.94 -16.67
CA ALA A 17 -2.97 -6.75 -15.47
C ALA A 17 -2.12 -6.18 -14.36
N VAL A 18 -1.10 -5.42 -14.72
CA VAL A 18 -0.16 -4.93 -13.75
C VAL A 18 -0.43 -3.51 -13.33
N GLU A 19 -1.26 -2.87 -14.06
CA GLU A 19 -1.49 -1.46 -13.85
C GLU A 19 -2.07 -1.08 -12.52
N THR A 20 -2.74 -2.00 -11.86
CA THR A 20 -3.32 -1.67 -10.59
C THR A 20 -2.27 -1.35 -9.55
N THR A 21 -1.11 -1.99 -9.65
CA THR A 21 -0.05 -1.73 -8.71
C THR A 21 0.91 -0.66 -9.18
N HIS A 22 0.93 -0.40 -10.49
CA HIS A 22 1.84 0.58 -11.05
C HIS A 22 1.12 1.79 -11.60
N ASP A 23 0.09 2.23 -10.92
CA ASP A 23 -0.69 3.41 -11.27
C ASP A 23 0.13 4.65 -10.88
N PRO A 24 0.56 5.47 -11.84
CA PRO A 24 1.42 6.61 -11.54
C PRO A 24 0.82 7.62 -10.57
N GLU A 25 -0.48 7.78 -10.59
CA GLU A 25 -1.13 8.72 -9.69
C GLU A 25 -1.05 8.21 -8.27
N PHE A 26 -1.29 6.92 -8.09
CA PHE A 26 -1.20 6.30 -6.79
C PHE A 26 0.23 6.34 -6.30
N GLU A 27 1.18 5.98 -7.14
CA GLU A 27 2.58 5.95 -6.74
C GLU A 27 3.10 7.32 -6.36
N LYS A 28 2.63 8.34 -7.04
CA LYS A 28 3.04 9.68 -6.74
C LYS A 28 2.41 10.15 -5.44
N LYS A 29 1.12 9.88 -5.27
CA LYS A 29 0.37 10.32 -4.10
C LYS A 29 0.94 9.74 -2.81
N PHE A 30 1.32 8.47 -2.84
CA PHE A 30 1.81 7.78 -1.66
C PHE A 30 3.31 7.54 -1.68
N GLN A 31 4.01 8.13 -2.63
CA GLN A 31 5.47 8.00 -2.76
C GLN A 31 5.90 6.54 -2.64
N VAL A 32 5.30 5.71 -3.47
CA VAL A 32 5.46 4.26 -3.39
C VAL A 32 6.84 3.81 -3.78
N THR A 33 7.41 2.90 -3.01
CA THR A 33 8.64 2.21 -3.34
C THR A 33 8.31 0.73 -3.43
N HIS A 34 8.61 0.11 -4.56
CA HIS A 34 8.36 -1.32 -4.75
C HIS A 34 9.52 -2.10 -4.17
N ILE A 35 9.22 -3.00 -3.24
CA ILE A 35 10.24 -3.78 -2.54
C ILE A 35 10.30 -5.20 -3.06
N LYS A 36 9.14 -5.82 -3.26
CA LYS A 36 9.07 -7.18 -3.75
C LYS A 36 7.86 -7.35 -4.64
N GLU A 37 8.04 -8.02 -5.76
CA GLU A 37 6.94 -8.29 -6.68
C GLU A 37 6.01 -9.34 -6.08
N GLY A 38 4.72 -9.17 -6.32
CA GLY A 38 3.74 -10.17 -5.95
C GLY A 38 3.47 -11.10 -7.12
N ASP A 39 2.38 -11.87 -7.03
CA ASP A 39 2.03 -12.77 -8.12
C ASP A 39 1.40 -12.06 -9.33
N GLY A 40 1.05 -10.78 -9.17
CA GLY A 40 0.48 -10.00 -10.27
C GLY A 40 -0.88 -10.47 -10.73
N LYS A 41 -1.50 -11.37 -10.00
CA LYS A 41 -2.78 -11.96 -10.41
C LYS A 41 -3.84 -11.89 -9.34
N THR A 42 -3.48 -12.13 -8.09
CA THR A 42 -4.42 -12.23 -6.99
C THR A 42 -4.48 -10.89 -6.28
N PHE A 43 -5.56 -10.17 -6.49
CA PHE A 43 -5.76 -8.86 -5.87
C PHE A 43 -6.98 -8.90 -4.96
N PRO A 44 -6.95 -8.24 -3.84
CA PRO A 44 -8.10 -8.22 -2.95
C PRO A 44 -9.15 -7.24 -3.46
N LYS A 45 -10.38 -7.46 -3.04
CA LYS A 45 -11.49 -6.59 -3.41
C LYS A 45 -12.12 -6.01 -2.17
N LYS A 46 -12.83 -4.92 -2.33
CA LYS A 46 -13.58 -4.31 -1.24
C LYS A 46 -14.47 -5.37 -0.61
N GLY A 47 -14.44 -5.46 0.70
CA GLY A 47 -15.22 -6.43 1.44
C GLY A 47 -14.47 -7.70 1.77
N ASP A 48 -13.31 -7.93 1.16
CA ASP A 48 -12.53 -9.13 1.46
C ASP A 48 -11.84 -9.01 2.81
N ARG A 49 -11.71 -10.12 3.49
CA ARG A 49 -10.94 -10.19 4.72
C ARG A 49 -9.49 -10.45 4.30
N VAL A 50 -8.61 -9.53 4.64
CA VAL A 50 -7.20 -9.63 4.20
C VAL A 50 -6.26 -9.71 5.39
N SER A 51 -5.07 -10.30 5.13
CA SER A 51 -4.00 -10.39 6.11
C SER A 51 -2.79 -9.64 5.55
N VAL A 52 -2.23 -8.75 6.36
CA VAL A 52 -1.12 -7.92 5.93
C VAL A 52 -0.03 -7.93 6.99
N HIS A 53 1.22 -8.19 6.58
CA HIS A 53 2.35 -7.94 7.45
C HIS A 53 2.83 -6.52 7.18
N TYR A 54 3.20 -5.81 8.23
CA TYR A 54 3.63 -4.43 8.07
C TYR A 54 4.56 -3.96 9.16
N THR A 55 5.29 -2.91 8.87
CA THR A 55 6.04 -2.14 9.83
C THR A 55 5.75 -0.67 9.59
N GLY A 56 5.31 0.03 10.62
CA GLY A 56 5.01 1.45 10.53
C GLY A 56 6.03 2.27 11.26
N THR A 57 6.50 3.35 10.65
CA THR A 57 7.46 4.26 11.24
C THR A 57 7.03 5.70 11.01
N LEU A 58 7.50 6.58 11.88
CA LEU A 58 7.42 8.01 11.64
C LEU A 58 8.47 8.32 10.57
N LEU A 59 8.41 9.50 9.98
CA LEU A 59 9.36 9.82 8.92
C LEU A 59 10.80 9.94 9.42
N ASP A 60 11.01 10.10 10.72
CA ASP A 60 12.36 10.12 11.28
C ASP A 60 12.91 8.72 11.51
N GLY A 61 12.11 7.70 11.15
CA GLY A 61 12.53 6.31 11.26
C GLY A 61 12.10 5.61 12.55
N LYS A 62 11.45 6.33 13.46
CA LYS A 62 11.04 5.70 14.72
C LYS A 62 9.89 4.75 14.46
N LYS A 63 10.07 3.47 14.78
CA LYS A 63 9.06 2.46 14.61
C LYS A 63 7.99 2.63 15.68
N PHE A 64 6.73 2.63 15.28
CA PHE A 64 5.64 2.74 16.25
C PHE A 64 4.79 1.48 16.30
N ASP A 65 4.86 0.61 15.30
CA ASP A 65 4.07 -0.61 15.29
C ASP A 65 4.61 -1.57 14.24
N SER A 66 4.46 -2.88 14.47
CA SER A 66 4.89 -3.89 13.52
C SER A 66 4.18 -5.21 13.82
N SER A 67 3.60 -5.80 12.78
CA SER A 67 3.00 -7.12 12.90
C SER A 67 4.05 -8.18 13.13
N TYR A 68 5.28 -7.95 12.66
CA TYR A 68 6.35 -8.90 12.86
C TYR A 68 6.74 -9.01 14.34
N ASP A 69 6.60 -7.94 15.09
CA ASP A 69 6.89 -7.98 16.53
C ASP A 69 5.89 -8.87 17.29
N ARG A 70 4.71 -9.08 16.69
CA ARG A 70 3.69 -9.93 17.28
C ARG A 70 3.67 -11.32 16.66
N ASN A 71 4.54 -11.56 15.68
CA ASN A 71 4.59 -12.82 14.93
C ASN A 71 3.24 -13.20 14.35
N SER A 72 2.46 -12.22 13.90
CA SER A 72 1.13 -12.49 13.40
C SER A 72 0.71 -11.37 12.44
N PRO A 73 0.26 -11.70 11.23
CA PRO A 73 -0.22 -10.67 10.33
C PRO A 73 -1.48 -10.04 10.88
N PHE A 74 -1.70 -8.80 10.50
CA PHE A 74 -2.87 -8.06 10.92
C PHE A 74 -4.00 -8.35 9.92
N GLN A 75 -5.19 -8.65 10.42
CA GLN A 75 -6.33 -8.96 9.58
C GLN A 75 -7.39 -7.88 9.69
N PHE A 76 -7.98 -7.53 8.57
CA PHE A 76 -9.07 -6.55 8.55
C PHE A 76 -9.91 -6.72 7.28
N THR A 77 -11.10 -6.15 7.26
CA THR A 77 -11.95 -6.16 6.08
C THR A 77 -11.64 -4.94 5.24
N LEU A 78 -11.25 -5.17 4.00
CA LEU A 78 -10.75 -4.13 3.11
C LEU A 78 -11.85 -3.20 2.62
N GLY A 79 -11.54 -1.91 2.60
CA GLY A 79 -12.39 -0.92 1.94
C GLY A 79 -13.61 -0.45 2.69
N VAL A 80 -13.73 -0.79 3.98
CA VAL A 80 -14.91 -0.42 4.77
C VAL A 80 -14.57 0.44 5.98
N GLY A 81 -13.39 1.02 5.99
CA GLY A 81 -13.03 1.97 7.04
C GLY A 81 -12.60 1.36 8.37
N GLN A 82 -12.21 0.09 8.39
CA GLN A 82 -11.68 -0.53 9.60
C GLN A 82 -10.26 -0.08 9.91
N VAL A 83 -9.58 0.48 8.91
CA VAL A 83 -8.21 0.96 9.00
C VAL A 83 -8.15 2.38 8.45
N ILE A 84 -7.00 3.03 8.60
CA ILE A 84 -6.83 4.39 8.06
C ILE A 84 -7.02 4.34 6.54
N LYS A 85 -7.49 5.46 5.99
CA LYS A 85 -7.79 5.51 4.56
C LYS A 85 -6.62 5.14 3.68
N CYS A 86 -5.43 5.57 4.05
CA CYS A 86 -4.23 5.21 3.30
C CYS A 86 -4.11 3.71 3.12
N TRP A 87 -4.42 2.93 4.15
CA TRP A 87 -4.35 1.48 4.07
C TRP A 87 -5.42 0.89 3.15
N ASP A 88 -6.67 1.36 3.30
CA ASP A 88 -7.74 0.88 2.42
C ASP A 88 -7.39 1.14 0.96
N MET A 89 -6.73 2.25 0.68
CA MET A 89 -6.35 2.60 -0.68
C MET A 89 -5.12 1.82 -1.15
N SER A 90 -4.15 1.63 -0.28
CA SER A 90 -2.88 1.00 -0.66
C SER A 90 -2.98 -0.51 -0.78
N VAL A 91 -3.63 -1.16 0.20
CA VAL A 91 -3.72 -2.60 0.20
C VAL A 91 -4.57 -3.10 -0.98
N ALA A 92 -5.55 -2.31 -1.40
CA ALA A 92 -6.38 -2.68 -2.53
C ALA A 92 -5.58 -2.85 -3.83
N ARG A 93 -4.39 -2.27 -3.90
CA ARG A 93 -3.57 -2.32 -5.10
C ARG A 93 -2.50 -3.39 -5.07
N LEU A 94 -2.36 -4.09 -3.97
CA LEU A 94 -1.32 -5.11 -3.85
C LEU A 94 -1.79 -6.45 -4.41
N SER A 95 -0.90 -7.13 -5.12
CA SER A 95 -1.16 -8.52 -5.44
C SER A 95 -0.59 -9.39 -4.32
N LEU A 96 -0.94 -10.66 -4.32
CA LEU A 96 -0.53 -11.58 -3.27
C LEU A 96 0.99 -11.64 -3.16
N ARG A 97 1.49 -11.44 -1.96
CA ARG A 97 2.91 -11.46 -1.62
C ARG A 97 3.71 -10.27 -2.15
N GLU A 98 3.03 -9.28 -2.65
CA GLU A 98 3.68 -8.04 -3.06
C GLU A 98 4.00 -7.20 -1.84
N LYS A 99 5.19 -6.59 -1.83
CA LYS A 99 5.61 -5.74 -0.72
C LYS A 99 5.98 -4.37 -1.25
N ILE A 100 5.41 -3.34 -0.64
CA ILE A 100 5.71 -1.95 -1.00
C ILE A 100 5.95 -1.14 0.26
N LYS A 101 6.56 0.02 0.07
CA LYS A 101 6.63 1.03 1.11
C LYS A 101 5.79 2.20 0.62
N VAL A 102 4.92 2.72 1.47
CA VAL A 102 4.10 3.90 1.14
C VAL A 102 4.30 4.96 2.20
N ILE A 103 4.16 6.21 1.80
CA ILE A 103 4.12 7.33 2.73
C ILE A 103 2.66 7.77 2.80
N CYS A 104 2.06 7.63 3.97
CA CYS A 104 0.68 8.01 4.19
C CYS A 104 0.65 9.45 4.67
N PRO A 105 0.07 10.36 3.89
CA PRO A 105 -0.06 11.74 4.39
C PRO A 105 -1.01 11.75 5.58
N TYR A 106 -0.79 12.63 6.51
CA TYR A 106 -1.51 12.58 7.78
C TYR A 106 -3.03 12.68 7.61
N ASN A 107 -3.50 13.38 6.59
CA ASN A 107 -4.94 13.51 6.38
C ASN A 107 -5.60 12.21 5.93
N LEU A 108 -4.81 11.22 5.53
CA LEU A 108 -5.30 9.88 5.21
C LEU A 108 -4.82 8.88 6.25
N ALA A 109 -4.30 9.36 7.36
CA ALA A 109 -3.81 8.54 8.46
C ALA A 109 -4.53 8.96 9.75
N TYR A 110 -3.82 9.46 10.75
CA TYR A 110 -4.44 9.78 12.03
C TYR A 110 -4.75 11.25 12.21
N GLY A 111 -4.62 12.05 11.17
CA GLY A 111 -5.13 13.40 11.12
C GLY A 111 -4.42 14.38 12.03
N GLU A 112 -5.17 15.41 12.40
CA GLU A 112 -4.61 16.52 13.15
C GLU A 112 -4.39 16.19 14.61
N ARG A 113 -5.00 15.13 15.12
CA ARG A 113 -4.86 14.75 16.52
C ARG A 113 -3.74 13.76 16.77
N GLY A 114 -3.40 12.94 15.76
CA GLY A 114 -2.50 11.83 15.97
C GLY A 114 -3.18 10.70 16.71
N ALA A 115 -2.43 9.84 17.37
CA ALA A 115 -3.00 8.66 18.03
C ALA A 115 -2.19 8.28 19.26
N GLY A 116 -2.91 8.23 20.40
CA GLY A 116 -2.42 7.58 21.60
C GLY A 116 -1.04 7.99 22.13
N GLY A 117 -0.59 9.18 21.87
CA GLY A 117 0.73 9.60 22.33
C GLY A 117 1.88 8.97 21.56
N VAL A 118 1.58 8.08 20.62
CA VAL A 118 2.58 7.40 19.82
C VAL A 118 2.76 8.08 18.49
N ILE A 119 1.64 8.53 17.90
CA ILE A 119 1.65 9.21 16.63
C ILE A 119 1.33 10.68 16.87
N PRO A 120 2.27 11.59 16.56
CA PRO A 120 2.04 13.00 16.81
C PRO A 120 0.95 13.58 15.91
N PRO A 121 0.44 14.76 16.27
CA PRO A 121 -0.48 15.47 15.40
C PRO A 121 0.16 15.73 14.03
N LYS A 122 -0.64 15.63 12.98
CA LYS A 122 -0.22 15.94 11.61
C LYS A 122 1.01 15.19 11.16
N ALA A 123 1.12 13.93 11.56
CA ALA A 123 2.28 13.11 11.22
C ALA A 123 2.04 12.30 9.97
N ASP A 124 2.91 12.47 8.99
CA ASP A 124 2.93 11.57 7.83
C ASP A 124 3.64 10.30 8.30
N LEU A 125 3.20 9.17 7.81
CA LEU A 125 3.68 7.87 8.28
C LEU A 125 4.24 7.06 7.13
N ALA A 126 5.25 6.26 7.41
CA ALA A 126 5.79 5.34 6.42
C ALA A 126 5.38 3.93 6.81
N PHE A 127 4.85 3.18 5.85
CA PHE A 127 4.51 1.77 6.08
C PHE A 127 5.16 0.91 5.02
N GLU A 128 5.87 -0.14 5.46
CA GLU A 128 6.21 -1.22 4.57
C GLU A 128 5.13 -2.26 4.79
N MET A 129 4.52 -2.73 3.74
CA MET A 129 3.40 -3.68 3.87
C MET A 129 3.46 -4.75 2.80
N GLU A 130 3.07 -5.95 3.19
CA GLU A 130 3.03 -7.11 2.30
C GLU A 130 1.68 -7.79 2.44
N LEU A 131 1.01 -8.04 1.32
CA LEU A 131 -0.27 -8.74 1.33
C LEU A 131 0.00 -10.23 1.46
N ILE A 132 -0.50 -10.83 2.52
CA ILE A 132 -0.29 -12.25 2.77
C ILE A 132 -1.42 -13.08 2.18
N ILE A 133 -2.65 -12.59 2.29
CA ILE A 133 -3.78 -13.23 1.64
C ILE A 133 -4.99 -12.32 1.57
#